data_ce767116f4184b681704390fd64a0200
#
_entry.id   ce767116f4184b681704390fd64a0200
#
_cell.length_a   1.000
_cell.length_b   1.000
_cell.length_c   1.000
_cell.angle_alpha   90.00
_cell.angle_beta   90.00
_cell.angle_gamma   90.00
#
_symmetry.space_group_name_H-M   'P 1'
#
loop_
_entity.id
_entity.type
_entity.pdbx_description
1 polymer ?
#
loop_
_entity_poly.entity_id
_entity_poly.type
_entity_poly.pdbx_seq_one_letter_code
_entity_poly.pdbx_strand_id
1 'polypeptide(L)'
;LAPRDIVARSIALHMRETGENCAWLDATHIDHFHERFPTVTEGCQEIGIDPQTQRIPIAPAAHYQSGGIVTDAYGRTDVPGLFAVGECARTGLHGANRLASNSLLEGLVVGGRVPALAVQRCQTRGTISRHAIESAWRNDTAAHQHDFPLGDTPVQRRRERRALQQLMSGNVGVTRDAALLQEAAQQLETLYETLSRRMHDTVQLCRIITEAALLRTETRGGHTRLDYPKPDPQQRYSRVFSLGDDGKIHHETCVNPRPQLR
;
A
#
# COMPACT_ATOMS: atom_id res chain seq x y z
N LEU A 1 -9.58 21.07 13.60
CA LEU A 1 -8.74 19.91 13.28
C LEU A 1 -9.63 18.68 13.05
N ALA A 2 -9.39 17.96 11.96
CA ALA A 2 -10.10 16.73 11.61
C ALA A 2 -9.10 15.56 11.45
N PRO A 3 -9.55 14.30 11.61
CA PRO A 3 -8.74 13.12 11.26
C PRO A 3 -8.24 13.18 9.82
N ARG A 4 -7.06 12.62 9.56
CA ARG A 4 -6.40 12.70 8.25
C ARG A 4 -7.19 12.06 7.11
N ASP A 5 -7.90 10.99 7.37
CA ASP A 5 -8.81 10.34 6.42
C ASP A 5 -9.97 11.25 6.00
N ILE A 6 -10.52 12.03 6.94
CA ILE A 6 -11.58 13.02 6.64
C ILE A 6 -11.02 14.16 5.78
N VAL A 7 -9.85 14.70 6.14
CA VAL A 7 -9.20 15.78 5.36
C VAL A 7 -8.91 15.31 3.93
N ALA A 8 -8.27 14.14 3.77
CA ALA A 8 -7.96 13.57 2.46
C ALA A 8 -9.23 13.33 1.62
N ARG A 9 -10.30 12.83 2.24
CA ARG A 9 -11.60 12.63 1.59
C ARG A 9 -12.21 13.94 1.12
N SER A 10 -12.20 14.98 1.97
CA SER A 10 -12.73 16.29 1.63
C SER A 10 -11.99 16.92 0.44
N ILE A 11 -10.65 16.82 0.42
CA ILE A 11 -9.84 17.30 -0.70
C ILE A 11 -10.17 16.50 -1.98
N ALA A 12 -10.24 15.16 -1.90
CA ALA A 12 -10.54 14.33 -3.05
C ALA A 12 -11.94 14.60 -3.64
N LEU A 13 -12.94 14.82 -2.78
CA LEU A 13 -14.29 15.19 -3.20
C LEU A 13 -14.31 16.56 -3.86
N HIS A 14 -13.66 17.56 -3.28
CA HIS A 14 -13.53 18.88 -3.85
C HIS A 14 -12.89 18.86 -5.24
N MET A 15 -11.76 18.15 -5.39
CA MET A 15 -11.11 17.99 -6.69
C MET A 15 -12.03 17.30 -7.72
N ARG A 16 -12.81 16.31 -7.30
CA ARG A 16 -13.78 15.63 -8.18
C ARG A 16 -14.93 16.53 -8.61
N GLU A 17 -15.46 17.34 -7.69
CA GLU A 17 -16.57 18.28 -7.95
C GLU A 17 -16.17 19.43 -8.85
N THR A 18 -14.96 19.96 -8.68
CA THR A 18 -14.43 21.08 -9.45
C THR A 18 -13.79 20.67 -10.78
N GLY A 19 -13.41 19.40 -10.91
CA GLY A 19 -12.60 18.90 -12.03
C GLY A 19 -11.14 19.35 -11.99
N GLU A 20 -10.68 19.94 -10.88
CA GLU A 20 -9.31 20.40 -10.71
C GLU A 20 -8.36 19.26 -10.34
N ASN A 21 -7.09 19.38 -10.74
CA ASN A 21 -6.05 18.40 -10.44
C ASN A 21 -5.42 18.55 -9.05
N CYS A 22 -5.75 19.63 -8.34
CA CYS A 22 -5.27 19.91 -6.98
C CYS A 22 -6.29 20.77 -6.21
N ALA A 23 -6.17 20.79 -4.89
CA ALA A 23 -6.74 21.83 -4.04
C ALA A 23 -5.63 22.81 -3.63
N TRP A 24 -6.00 23.93 -3.06
CA TRP A 24 -5.07 25.02 -2.72
C TRP A 24 -4.97 25.18 -1.20
N LEU A 25 -3.78 25.01 -0.67
CA LEU A 25 -3.47 25.32 0.73
C LEU A 25 -2.97 26.75 0.84
N ASP A 26 -3.67 27.57 1.61
CA ASP A 26 -3.27 28.94 1.90
C ASP A 26 -2.44 28.96 3.22
N ALA A 27 -1.15 29.19 3.07
CA ALA A 27 -0.21 29.31 4.17
C ALA A 27 0.33 30.74 4.34
N THR A 28 -0.16 31.70 3.54
CA THR A 28 0.36 33.08 3.47
C THR A 28 0.22 33.85 4.80
N HIS A 29 -0.70 33.41 5.65
CA HIS A 29 -0.96 34.00 6.96
C HIS A 29 -0.10 33.40 8.09
N ILE A 30 0.79 32.47 7.78
CA ILE A 30 1.63 31.82 8.80
C ILE A 30 2.96 32.56 8.90
N ASP A 31 3.16 33.24 10.03
CA ASP A 31 4.40 33.93 10.31
C ASP A 31 5.58 32.96 10.40
N HIS A 32 6.73 33.39 9.88
CA HIS A 32 7.98 32.61 9.90
C HIS A 32 7.84 31.22 9.26
N PHE A 33 7.06 31.11 8.17
CA PHE A 33 6.77 29.82 7.53
C PHE A 33 8.04 29.06 7.13
N HIS A 34 9.03 29.75 6.56
CA HIS A 34 10.29 29.12 6.11
C HIS A 34 11.08 28.49 7.27
N GLU A 35 11.08 29.14 8.44
CA GLU A 35 11.76 28.62 9.63
C GLU A 35 11.00 27.46 10.27
N ARG A 36 9.67 27.55 10.27
CA ARG A 36 8.79 26.54 10.90
C ARG A 36 8.59 25.30 10.05
N PHE A 37 8.65 25.42 8.73
CA PHE A 37 8.38 24.35 7.77
C PHE A 37 9.46 24.30 6.67
N PRO A 38 10.74 24.08 7.01
CA PRO A 38 11.85 24.18 6.07
C PRO A 38 11.73 23.17 4.90
N THR A 39 11.37 21.93 5.18
CA THR A 39 11.19 20.89 4.15
C THR A 39 10.05 21.20 3.18
N VAL A 40 8.95 21.79 3.67
CA VAL A 40 7.84 22.20 2.79
C VAL A 40 8.26 23.38 1.92
N THR A 41 9.00 24.33 2.51
CA THR A 41 9.54 25.48 1.80
C THR A 41 10.47 25.05 0.66
N GLU A 42 11.41 24.15 0.92
CA GLU A 42 12.32 23.60 -0.08
C GLU A 42 11.56 22.94 -1.25
N GLY A 43 10.59 22.06 -0.92
CA GLY A 43 9.77 21.41 -1.95
C GLY A 43 8.91 22.39 -2.77
N CYS A 44 8.42 23.48 -2.16
CA CYS A 44 7.70 24.55 -2.88
C CYS A 44 8.65 25.34 -3.80
N GLN A 45 9.85 25.64 -3.34
CA GLN A 45 10.87 26.36 -4.13
C GLN A 45 11.32 25.56 -5.36
N GLU A 46 11.43 24.24 -5.26
CA GLU A 46 11.75 23.36 -6.41
C GLU A 46 10.75 23.50 -7.57
N ILE A 47 9.50 23.85 -7.27
CA ILE A 47 8.46 24.09 -8.28
C ILE A 47 8.15 25.57 -8.50
N GLY A 48 8.99 26.47 -7.96
CA GLY A 48 8.89 27.92 -8.16
C GLY A 48 7.78 28.59 -7.35
N ILE A 49 7.34 28.01 -6.24
CA ILE A 49 6.30 28.57 -5.35
C ILE A 49 6.93 29.08 -4.06
N ASP A 50 6.58 30.32 -3.70
CA ASP A 50 6.86 30.89 -2.36
C ASP A 50 5.60 30.78 -1.48
N PRO A 51 5.61 29.92 -0.45
CA PRO A 51 4.46 29.70 0.44
C PRO A 51 4.00 30.92 1.24
N GLN A 52 4.86 31.94 1.41
CA GLN A 52 4.50 33.18 2.12
C GLN A 52 3.68 34.12 1.25
N THR A 53 3.74 34.00 -0.06
CA THR A 53 3.07 34.90 -1.01
C THR A 53 2.10 34.19 -1.95
N GLN A 54 2.21 32.88 -2.07
CA GLN A 54 1.44 32.06 -3.00
C GLN A 54 0.79 30.87 -2.31
N ARG A 55 -0.35 30.42 -2.83
CA ARG A 55 -1.01 29.19 -2.38
C ARG A 55 -0.24 27.97 -2.87
N ILE A 56 -0.20 26.94 -2.03
CA ILE A 56 0.48 25.67 -2.32
C ILE A 56 -0.53 24.71 -2.94
N PRO A 57 -0.24 24.12 -4.14
CA PRO A 57 -1.09 23.08 -4.70
C PRO A 57 -0.92 21.77 -3.90
N ILE A 58 -2.02 21.18 -3.47
CA ILE A 58 -2.05 19.96 -2.70
C ILE A 58 -3.01 18.94 -3.31
N ALA A 59 -2.67 17.66 -3.19
CA ALA A 59 -3.54 16.55 -3.52
C ALA A 59 -3.35 15.41 -2.50
N PRO A 60 -4.37 14.57 -2.26
CA PRO A 60 -4.19 13.38 -1.45
C PRO A 60 -3.18 12.44 -2.09
N ALA A 61 -2.31 11.86 -1.28
CA ALA A 61 -1.34 10.86 -1.71
C ALA A 61 -1.37 9.64 -0.77
N ALA A 62 -1.00 8.48 -1.30
CA ALA A 62 -0.78 7.30 -0.48
C ALA A 62 0.37 7.57 0.50
N HIS A 63 0.10 7.46 1.80
CA HIS A 63 1.05 7.74 2.86
C HIS A 63 1.47 6.47 3.61
N TYR A 64 0.52 5.58 3.88
CA TYR A 64 0.76 4.34 4.61
C TYR A 64 -0.28 3.28 4.23
N GLN A 65 0.20 2.04 4.05
CA GLN A 65 -0.65 0.89 3.80
C GLN A 65 -0.95 0.16 5.11
N SER A 66 -2.24 0.04 5.47
CA SER A 66 -2.67 -0.66 6.71
C SER A 66 -2.92 -2.16 6.51
N GLY A 67 -2.65 -2.69 5.34
CA GLY A 67 -2.68 -4.10 4.98
C GLY A 67 -1.27 -4.65 4.78
N GLY A 68 -1.16 -5.87 4.26
CA GLY A 68 0.13 -6.47 3.95
C GLY A 68 0.14 -7.99 4.18
N ILE A 69 1.32 -8.56 4.25
CA ILE A 69 1.55 -9.97 4.53
C ILE A 69 1.06 -10.28 5.94
N VAL A 70 0.18 -11.26 6.09
CA VAL A 70 -0.38 -11.66 7.39
C VAL A 70 0.74 -12.17 8.30
N THR A 71 0.85 -11.58 9.49
CA THR A 71 1.82 -12.00 10.50
C THR A 71 1.21 -12.04 11.89
N ASP A 72 1.85 -12.80 12.77
CA ASP A 72 1.61 -12.68 14.20
C ASP A 72 2.42 -11.51 14.82
N ALA A 73 2.30 -11.33 16.15
CA ALA A 73 3.01 -10.28 16.88
C ALA A 73 4.54 -10.47 16.94
N TYR A 74 5.06 -11.53 16.37
CA TYR A 74 6.48 -11.86 16.26
C TYR A 74 6.99 -11.76 14.82
N GLY A 75 6.17 -11.25 13.89
CA GLY A 75 6.51 -11.12 12.48
C GLY A 75 6.55 -12.44 11.70
N ARG A 76 6.07 -13.56 12.28
CA ARG A 76 6.04 -14.85 11.59
C ARG A 76 4.86 -14.88 10.63
N THR A 77 5.11 -15.37 9.41
CA THR A 77 4.08 -15.65 8.41
C THR A 77 3.68 -17.13 8.49
N ASP A 78 2.67 -17.53 7.72
CA ASP A 78 2.28 -18.93 7.49
C ASP A 78 3.32 -19.71 6.67
N VAL A 79 4.16 -19.02 5.91
CA VAL A 79 5.28 -19.64 5.18
C VAL A 79 6.43 -19.88 6.14
N PRO A 80 6.82 -21.16 6.38
CA PRO A 80 7.85 -21.50 7.34
C PRO A 80 9.22 -20.88 7.01
N GLY A 81 9.71 -19.96 7.85
CA GLY A 81 10.99 -19.27 7.71
C GLY A 81 10.90 -17.90 7.05
N LEU A 82 9.74 -17.51 6.57
CA LEU A 82 9.48 -16.17 6.11
C LEU A 82 8.95 -15.30 7.26
N PHE A 83 9.53 -14.13 7.41
CA PHE A 83 9.10 -13.11 8.35
C PHE A 83 8.76 -11.82 7.59
N ALA A 84 7.78 -11.07 8.07
CA ALA A 84 7.49 -9.73 7.58
C ALA A 84 7.34 -8.75 8.74
N VAL A 85 7.91 -7.56 8.59
CA VAL A 85 7.98 -6.53 9.63
C VAL A 85 7.81 -5.14 9.03
N GLY A 86 7.18 -4.23 9.76
CA GLY A 86 6.94 -2.86 9.31
C GLY A 86 5.77 -2.77 8.34
N GLU A 87 5.81 -1.79 7.43
CA GLU A 87 4.66 -1.47 6.55
C GLU A 87 4.21 -2.62 5.65
N CYS A 88 5.11 -3.52 5.27
CA CYS A 88 4.75 -4.70 4.46
C CYS A 88 4.00 -5.78 5.26
N ALA A 89 3.98 -5.69 6.59
CA ALA A 89 3.36 -6.67 7.48
C ALA A 89 1.95 -6.23 7.91
N ARG A 90 1.05 -7.20 8.03
CA ARG A 90 -0.27 -6.99 8.62
C ARG A 90 -0.37 -7.76 9.94
N THR A 91 -0.06 -7.11 11.04
CA THR A 91 -0.22 -7.63 12.41
C THR A 91 -1.64 -7.48 12.95
N GLY A 92 -2.44 -6.61 12.34
CA GLY A 92 -3.77 -6.22 12.82
C GLY A 92 -3.77 -4.99 13.74
N LEU A 93 -2.62 -4.46 14.13
CA LEU A 93 -2.49 -3.32 15.05
C LEU A 93 -3.20 -2.06 14.51
N HIS A 94 -3.06 -1.78 13.23
CA HIS A 94 -3.57 -0.53 12.65
C HIS A 94 -5.05 -0.57 12.28
N GLY A 95 -5.66 -1.74 12.21
CA GLY A 95 -7.07 -1.87 11.82
C GLY A 95 -7.35 -1.21 10.47
N ALA A 96 -8.43 -0.44 10.41
CA ALA A 96 -8.86 0.23 9.18
C ALA A 96 -8.21 1.61 8.96
N ASN A 97 -7.49 2.14 9.95
CA ASN A 97 -6.77 3.41 9.86
C ASN A 97 -5.67 3.48 10.90
N ARG A 98 -4.46 3.77 10.47
CA ARG A 98 -3.29 3.84 11.35
C ARG A 98 -3.32 5.09 12.25
N LEU A 99 -3.13 4.90 13.54
CA LEU A 99 -2.85 6.02 14.44
C LEU A 99 -1.47 6.60 14.13
N ALA A 100 -1.38 7.93 14.11
CA ALA A 100 -0.15 8.65 13.77
C ALA A 100 1.07 8.14 14.55
N SER A 101 2.20 8.00 13.88
CA SER A 101 3.51 7.55 14.38
C SER A 101 3.61 6.08 14.86
N ASN A 102 2.50 5.34 14.97
CA ASN A 102 2.52 3.96 15.46
C ASN A 102 3.22 2.97 14.52
N SER A 103 3.37 3.30 13.24
CA SER A 103 4.09 2.43 12.28
C SER A 103 5.57 2.24 12.65
N LEU A 104 6.23 3.31 13.09
CA LEU A 104 7.63 3.24 13.51
C LEU A 104 7.78 2.40 14.78
N LEU A 105 6.87 2.57 15.75
CA LEU A 105 6.88 1.79 16.99
C LEU A 105 6.61 0.31 16.72
N GLU A 106 5.66 -0.02 15.86
CA GLU A 106 5.38 -1.40 15.44
C GLU A 106 6.62 -2.03 14.79
N GLY A 107 7.22 -1.33 13.82
CA GLY A 107 8.43 -1.80 13.13
C GLY A 107 9.59 -2.07 14.10
N LEU A 108 9.81 -1.18 15.07
CA LEU A 108 10.85 -1.36 16.10
C LEU A 108 10.55 -2.55 17.02
N VAL A 109 9.33 -2.64 17.55
CA VAL A 109 8.95 -3.70 18.51
C VAL A 109 8.93 -5.07 17.86
N VAL A 110 8.28 -5.22 16.70
CA VAL A 110 8.19 -6.50 15.99
C VAL A 110 9.56 -6.87 15.40
N GLY A 111 10.28 -5.91 14.81
CA GLY A 111 11.62 -6.12 14.28
C GLY A 111 12.63 -6.57 15.34
N GLY A 112 12.53 -6.04 16.55
CA GLY A 112 13.38 -6.46 17.68
C GLY A 112 13.15 -7.92 18.12
N ARG A 113 11.99 -8.51 17.81
CA ARG A 113 11.65 -9.91 18.17
C ARG A 113 12.16 -10.93 17.16
N VAL A 114 12.25 -10.57 15.88
CA VAL A 114 12.59 -11.48 14.78
C VAL A 114 13.98 -12.11 14.91
N PRO A 115 15.06 -11.39 15.28
CA PRO A 115 16.39 -11.99 15.31
C PRO A 115 16.49 -13.23 16.21
N ALA A 116 15.93 -13.18 17.41
CA ALA A 116 15.95 -14.32 18.34
C ALA A 116 15.23 -15.55 17.76
N LEU A 117 14.09 -15.35 17.11
CA LEU A 117 13.32 -16.42 16.48
C LEU A 117 14.02 -16.97 15.23
N ALA A 118 14.67 -16.13 14.44
CA ALA A 118 15.44 -16.55 13.29
C ALA A 118 16.64 -17.42 13.72
N VAL A 119 17.37 -17.02 14.76
CA VAL A 119 18.48 -17.81 15.36
C VAL A 119 17.97 -19.14 15.87
N GLN A 120 16.90 -19.16 16.66
CA GLN A 120 16.29 -20.39 17.17
C GLN A 120 15.93 -21.35 16.03
N ARG A 121 15.35 -20.83 14.94
CA ARG A 121 14.99 -21.63 13.78
C ARG A 121 16.23 -22.22 13.06
N CYS A 122 17.28 -21.42 12.89
CA CYS A 122 18.54 -21.91 12.31
C CYS A 122 19.14 -23.02 13.15
N GLN A 123 19.08 -22.92 14.49
CA GLN A 123 19.59 -23.97 15.41
C GLN A 123 18.77 -25.24 15.30
N THR A 124 17.47 -25.18 15.11
CA THR A 124 16.59 -26.37 15.06
C THR A 124 16.58 -27.09 13.71
N ARG A 125 16.86 -26.39 12.61
CA ARG A 125 16.82 -26.96 11.24
C ARG A 125 18.18 -27.16 10.58
N GLY A 126 19.26 -26.81 11.25
CA GLY A 126 20.61 -26.75 10.67
C GLY A 126 20.79 -25.47 9.83
N THR A 127 22.03 -25.04 9.72
CA THR A 127 22.41 -23.91 8.84
C THR A 127 22.35 -24.36 7.40
N ILE A 128 21.59 -23.61 6.58
CA ILE A 128 21.71 -23.70 5.12
C ILE A 128 23.17 -23.29 4.81
N SER A 129 23.91 -24.14 4.14
CA SER A 129 25.31 -23.83 3.81
C SER A 129 25.36 -22.61 2.91
N ARG A 130 26.37 -21.75 3.08
CA ARG A 130 26.60 -20.60 2.19
C ARG A 130 26.59 -21.01 0.71
N HIS A 131 27.14 -22.18 0.40
CA HIS A 131 27.14 -22.74 -0.95
C HIS A 131 25.74 -23.06 -1.47
N ALA A 132 24.82 -23.56 -0.63
CA ALA A 132 23.42 -23.79 -1.02
C ALA A 132 22.67 -22.48 -1.28
N ILE A 133 22.95 -21.44 -0.48
CA ILE A 133 22.39 -20.10 -0.73
C ILE A 133 22.91 -19.52 -2.03
N GLU A 134 24.23 -19.54 -2.25
CA GLU A 134 24.87 -19.04 -3.48
C GLU A 134 24.44 -19.82 -4.72
N SER A 135 24.23 -21.12 -4.59
CA SER A 135 23.72 -22.00 -5.66
C SER A 135 22.25 -21.68 -6.00
N ALA A 136 21.39 -21.50 -4.98
CA ALA A 136 20.00 -21.08 -5.18
C ALA A 136 19.91 -19.71 -5.86
N TRP A 137 20.74 -18.74 -5.42
CA TRP A 137 20.79 -17.42 -6.04
C TRP A 137 21.28 -17.45 -7.49
N ARG A 138 22.29 -18.30 -7.80
CA ARG A 138 22.78 -18.45 -9.18
C ARG A 138 21.74 -19.09 -10.09
N ASN A 139 21.00 -20.07 -9.60
CA ASN A 139 19.94 -20.72 -10.35
C ASN A 139 18.76 -19.76 -10.57
N ASP A 140 18.40 -18.95 -9.56
CA ASP A 140 17.34 -17.97 -9.65
C ASP A 140 17.73 -16.81 -10.58
N THR A 141 18.95 -16.29 -10.49
CA THR A 141 19.45 -15.26 -11.43
C THR A 141 19.56 -15.79 -12.85
N ALA A 142 19.91 -17.05 -13.07
CA ALA A 142 19.92 -17.64 -14.41
C ALA A 142 18.52 -17.81 -14.98
N ALA A 143 17.54 -18.23 -14.15
CA ALA A 143 16.13 -18.29 -14.54
C ALA A 143 15.56 -16.89 -14.85
N HIS A 144 15.95 -15.86 -14.09
CA HIS A 144 15.50 -14.50 -14.34
C HIS A 144 16.26 -13.75 -15.46
N GLN A 145 17.50 -14.14 -15.80
CA GLN A 145 18.24 -13.54 -16.92
C GLN A 145 17.63 -13.85 -18.29
N HIS A 146 16.87 -14.95 -18.42
CA HIS A 146 16.19 -15.30 -19.67
C HIS A 146 14.83 -14.62 -19.87
N ASP A 147 14.29 -13.96 -18.85
CA ASP A 147 12.92 -13.41 -18.85
C ASP A 147 12.85 -11.88 -19.01
N PHE A 148 13.96 -11.21 -19.28
CA PHE A 148 13.90 -9.79 -19.70
C PHE A 148 13.70 -9.73 -21.21
N PRO A 149 12.52 -9.35 -21.72
CA PRO A 149 12.36 -9.16 -23.15
C PRO A 149 13.42 -8.16 -23.64
N LEU A 150 14.17 -8.54 -24.65
CA LEU A 150 15.02 -7.64 -25.41
C LEU A 150 14.13 -6.50 -25.92
N GLY A 151 14.19 -5.32 -25.30
CA GLY A 151 13.36 -4.17 -25.67
C GLY A 151 12.75 -3.37 -24.51
N ASP A 152 12.90 -3.82 -23.25
CA ASP A 152 12.38 -3.09 -22.08
C ASP A 152 13.19 -1.80 -21.83
N THR A 153 12.75 -0.71 -22.45
CA THR A 153 13.39 0.60 -22.33
C THR A 153 12.95 1.35 -21.06
N PRO A 154 13.78 2.27 -20.52
CA PRO A 154 13.36 3.13 -19.39
C PRO A 154 12.09 3.95 -19.72
N VAL A 155 11.85 4.24 -20.98
CA VAL A 155 10.65 4.96 -21.45
C VAL A 155 9.41 4.08 -21.31
N GLN A 156 9.50 2.82 -21.78
CA GLN A 156 8.41 1.85 -21.66
C GLN A 156 8.05 1.59 -20.19
N ARG A 157 9.04 1.38 -19.32
CA ARG A 157 8.84 1.21 -17.87
C ARG A 157 8.12 2.38 -17.22
N ARG A 158 8.49 3.61 -17.57
CA ARG A 158 7.80 4.80 -17.07
C ARG A 158 6.36 4.87 -17.57
N ARG A 159 6.12 4.52 -18.83
CA ARG A 159 4.77 4.51 -19.42
C ARG A 159 3.88 3.49 -18.73
N GLU A 160 4.34 2.24 -18.57
CA GLU A 160 3.61 1.16 -17.90
C GLU A 160 3.26 1.53 -16.45
N ARG A 161 4.26 2.01 -15.68
CA ARG A 161 4.04 2.47 -14.31
C ARG A 161 3.04 3.61 -14.25
N ARG A 162 3.14 4.58 -15.15
CA ARG A 162 2.23 5.74 -15.18
C ARG A 162 0.79 5.33 -15.50
N ALA A 163 0.59 4.42 -16.44
CA ALA A 163 -0.73 3.88 -16.76
C ALA A 163 -1.38 3.22 -15.53
N LEU A 164 -0.62 2.35 -14.84
CA LEU A 164 -1.09 1.70 -13.60
C LEU A 164 -1.37 2.71 -12.48
N GLN A 165 -0.51 3.71 -12.29
CA GLN A 165 -0.71 4.76 -11.30
C GLN A 165 -1.96 5.59 -11.60
N GLN A 166 -2.21 5.95 -12.85
CA GLN A 166 -3.41 6.70 -13.25
C GLN A 166 -4.68 5.89 -13.00
N LEU A 167 -4.70 4.62 -13.36
CA LEU A 167 -5.82 3.73 -13.10
C LEU A 167 -6.12 3.61 -11.61
N MET A 168 -5.10 3.29 -10.81
CA MET A 168 -5.27 3.10 -9.36
C MET A 168 -5.66 4.41 -8.64
N SER A 169 -5.11 5.54 -9.04
CA SER A 169 -5.44 6.84 -8.43
C SER A 169 -6.85 7.30 -8.81
N GLY A 170 -7.28 7.08 -10.06
CA GLY A 170 -8.59 7.50 -10.54
C GLY A 170 -9.72 6.61 -10.03
N ASN A 171 -9.55 5.29 -10.12
CA ASN A 171 -10.65 4.34 -9.89
C ASN A 171 -10.61 3.68 -8.50
N VAL A 172 -9.42 3.55 -7.88
CA VAL A 172 -9.20 2.85 -6.60
C VAL A 172 -8.64 3.78 -5.52
N GLY A 173 -8.68 5.09 -5.74
CA GLY A 173 -8.10 6.12 -4.87
C GLY A 173 -8.85 6.32 -3.55
N VAL A 174 -8.84 7.58 -3.07
CA VAL A 174 -9.40 7.93 -1.75
C VAL A 174 -10.91 7.71 -1.68
N THR A 175 -11.64 8.05 -2.75
CA THR A 175 -13.09 7.85 -2.86
C THR A 175 -13.39 6.82 -3.95
N ARG A 176 -14.22 5.86 -3.64
CA ARG A 176 -14.51 4.67 -4.46
C ARG A 176 -16.00 4.49 -4.63
N ASP A 177 -16.40 3.90 -5.74
CA ASP A 177 -17.74 3.37 -5.97
C ASP A 177 -17.66 2.07 -6.77
N ALA A 178 -18.77 1.32 -6.83
CA ALA A 178 -18.78 0.00 -7.47
C ALA A 178 -18.41 0.08 -8.95
N ALA A 179 -18.89 1.09 -9.68
CA ALA A 179 -18.67 1.21 -11.12
C ALA A 179 -17.18 1.43 -11.44
N LEU A 180 -16.53 2.38 -10.76
CA LEU A 180 -15.09 2.65 -10.94
C LEU A 180 -14.22 1.46 -10.51
N LEU A 181 -14.58 0.79 -9.41
CA LEU A 181 -13.84 -0.41 -8.97
C LEU A 181 -13.98 -1.58 -9.94
N GLN A 182 -15.17 -1.79 -10.53
CA GLN A 182 -15.39 -2.84 -11.55
C GLN A 182 -14.63 -2.53 -12.83
N GLU A 183 -14.64 -1.28 -13.27
CA GLU A 183 -13.85 -0.83 -14.41
C GLU A 183 -12.35 -1.07 -14.16
N ALA A 184 -11.85 -0.71 -12.97
CA ALA A 184 -10.45 -0.95 -12.59
C ALA A 184 -10.13 -2.45 -12.62
N ALA A 185 -11.00 -3.31 -12.10
CA ALA A 185 -10.79 -4.75 -12.12
C ALA A 185 -10.64 -5.29 -13.55
N GLN A 186 -11.50 -4.86 -14.48
CA GLN A 186 -11.42 -5.27 -15.89
C GLN A 186 -10.14 -4.75 -16.57
N GLN A 187 -9.78 -3.49 -16.33
CA GLN A 187 -8.55 -2.93 -16.89
C GLN A 187 -7.29 -3.61 -16.33
N LEU A 188 -7.28 -3.99 -15.05
CA LEU A 188 -6.16 -4.71 -14.43
C LEU A 188 -5.97 -6.11 -15.01
N GLU A 189 -7.04 -6.82 -15.40
CA GLU A 189 -6.91 -8.09 -16.14
C GLU A 189 -6.21 -7.88 -17.48
N THR A 190 -6.65 -6.88 -18.26
CA THR A 190 -6.02 -6.54 -19.54
C THR A 190 -4.55 -6.10 -19.34
N LEU A 191 -4.25 -5.33 -18.31
CA LEU A 191 -2.89 -4.90 -18.00
C LEU A 191 -2.01 -6.09 -17.59
N TYR A 192 -2.54 -7.05 -16.86
CA TYR A 192 -1.79 -8.26 -16.49
C TYR A 192 -1.34 -9.07 -17.71
N GLU A 193 -2.16 -9.12 -18.76
CA GLU A 193 -1.84 -9.82 -20.01
C GLU A 193 -0.91 -9.03 -20.92
N THR A 194 -0.95 -7.69 -20.88
CA THR A 194 -0.30 -6.82 -21.88
C THR A 194 0.98 -6.16 -21.39
N LEU A 195 1.14 -5.97 -20.07
CA LEU A 195 2.34 -5.36 -19.50
C LEU A 195 3.51 -6.34 -19.44
N SER A 196 4.70 -5.77 -19.32
CA SER A 196 5.91 -6.55 -19.14
C SER A 196 5.82 -7.43 -17.88
N ARG A 197 6.41 -8.61 -17.94
CA ARG A 197 6.41 -9.60 -16.84
C ARG A 197 6.91 -9.03 -15.51
N ARG A 198 7.80 -8.05 -15.57
CA ARG A 198 8.28 -7.28 -14.40
C ARG A 198 7.17 -6.56 -13.64
N MET A 199 6.09 -6.18 -14.31
CA MET A 199 4.96 -5.51 -13.71
C MET A 199 3.91 -6.47 -13.14
N HIS A 200 4.01 -7.78 -13.42
CA HIS A 200 2.99 -8.75 -13.05
C HIS A 200 2.71 -8.77 -11.55
N ASP A 201 3.74 -8.81 -10.70
CA ASP A 201 3.55 -8.81 -9.23
C ASP A 201 2.86 -7.52 -8.75
N THR A 202 3.23 -6.38 -9.35
CA THR A 202 2.62 -5.09 -9.02
C THR A 202 1.16 -5.06 -9.47
N VAL A 203 0.86 -5.53 -10.68
CA VAL A 203 -0.52 -5.62 -11.18
C VAL A 203 -1.33 -6.60 -10.34
N GLN A 204 -0.74 -7.75 -9.97
CA GLN A 204 -1.39 -8.73 -9.11
C GLN A 204 -1.76 -8.15 -7.75
N LEU A 205 -0.86 -7.37 -7.13
CA LEU A 205 -1.16 -6.65 -5.89
C LEU A 205 -2.29 -5.63 -6.09
N CYS A 206 -2.29 -4.89 -7.20
CA CYS A 206 -3.37 -3.96 -7.53
C CYS A 206 -4.72 -4.68 -7.72
N ARG A 207 -4.74 -5.87 -8.33
CA ARG A 207 -5.95 -6.71 -8.45
C ARG A 207 -6.48 -7.09 -7.07
N ILE A 208 -5.63 -7.56 -6.16
CA ILE A 208 -6.00 -7.91 -4.78
C ILE A 208 -6.57 -6.69 -4.04
N ILE A 209 -5.94 -5.52 -4.16
CA ILE A 209 -6.43 -4.27 -3.53
C ILE A 209 -7.81 -3.88 -4.08
N THR A 210 -8.01 -3.97 -5.39
CA THR A 210 -9.28 -3.64 -6.05
C THR A 210 -10.38 -4.62 -5.65
N GLU A 211 -10.10 -5.92 -5.65
CA GLU A 211 -11.01 -6.98 -5.20
C GLU A 211 -11.40 -6.79 -3.73
N ALA A 212 -10.42 -6.51 -2.87
CA ALA A 212 -10.66 -6.21 -1.45
C ALA A 212 -11.58 -5.00 -1.27
N ALA A 213 -11.42 -3.96 -2.10
CA ALA A 213 -12.25 -2.76 -2.07
C ALA A 213 -13.67 -3.01 -2.60
N LEU A 214 -13.83 -3.84 -3.63
CA LEU A 214 -15.14 -4.27 -4.15
C LEU A 214 -15.94 -5.05 -3.10
N LEU A 215 -15.29 -6.04 -2.48
CA LEU A 215 -15.91 -6.92 -1.49
C LEU A 215 -16.28 -6.21 -0.18
N ARG A 216 -15.70 -5.04 0.11
CA ARG A 216 -16.03 -4.27 1.30
C ARG A 216 -17.05 -3.19 0.99
N THR A 217 -18.32 -3.51 1.30
CA THR A 217 -19.49 -2.65 1.03
C THR A 217 -19.83 -1.77 2.24
N GLU A 218 -18.86 -1.02 2.71
CA GLU A 218 -18.97 -0.06 3.81
C GLU A 218 -17.94 1.07 3.66
N THR A 219 -18.06 2.13 4.44
CA THR A 219 -17.02 3.14 4.65
C THR A 219 -16.45 2.96 6.06
N ARG A 220 -15.09 2.74 6.17
CA ARG A 220 -14.42 2.51 7.45
C ARG A 220 -12.95 2.93 7.37
N GLY A 221 -12.55 3.87 8.23
CA GLY A 221 -11.18 4.39 8.26
C GLY A 221 -10.75 4.96 6.93
N GLY A 222 -9.62 4.49 6.38
CA GLY A 222 -9.13 4.91 5.07
C GLY A 222 -9.92 4.37 3.87
N HIS A 223 -10.83 3.40 4.07
CA HIS A 223 -11.67 2.87 3.01
C HIS A 223 -12.97 3.67 2.90
N THR A 224 -13.17 4.37 1.78
CA THR A 224 -14.37 5.18 1.53
C THR A 224 -15.10 4.69 0.30
N ARG A 225 -16.36 4.25 0.48
CA ARG A 225 -17.31 3.88 -0.56
C ARG A 225 -18.41 4.95 -0.64
N LEU A 226 -18.53 5.62 -1.77
CA LEU A 226 -19.58 6.65 -1.98
C LEU A 226 -20.97 6.01 -2.04
N ASP A 227 -21.05 4.81 -2.57
CA ASP A 227 -22.27 3.98 -2.66
C ASP A 227 -22.62 3.28 -1.31
N TYR A 228 -21.65 3.18 -0.37
CA TYR A 228 -21.84 2.65 0.98
C TYR A 228 -21.20 3.58 2.03
N PRO A 229 -21.80 4.76 2.29
CA PRO A 229 -21.12 5.82 3.06
C PRO A 229 -21.03 5.56 4.56
N LYS A 230 -21.70 4.52 5.08
CA LYS A 230 -21.73 4.20 6.51
C LYS A 230 -20.94 2.94 6.84
N PRO A 231 -20.38 2.85 8.05
CA PRO A 231 -19.77 1.60 8.53
C PRO A 231 -20.83 0.54 8.79
N ASP A 232 -20.52 -0.71 8.44
CA ASP A 232 -21.36 -1.87 8.70
C ASP A 232 -20.80 -2.68 9.88
N PRO A 233 -21.56 -2.81 11.00
CA PRO A 233 -21.12 -3.61 12.14
C PRO A 233 -20.84 -5.08 11.81
N GLN A 234 -21.48 -5.64 10.79
CA GLN A 234 -21.30 -7.03 10.36
C GLN A 234 -19.97 -7.22 9.61
N GLN A 235 -19.37 -6.15 9.09
CA GLN A 235 -18.08 -6.18 8.37
C GLN A 235 -16.86 -5.87 9.26
N ARG A 236 -16.96 -6.07 10.58
CA ARG A 236 -15.84 -5.94 11.53
C ARG A 236 -14.88 -7.14 11.48
N TYR A 237 -14.36 -7.44 10.29
CA TYR A 237 -13.39 -8.50 10.06
C TYR A 237 -12.35 -8.05 9.04
N SER A 238 -11.24 -8.75 8.97
CA SER A 238 -10.27 -8.62 7.89
C SER A 238 -10.56 -9.66 6.81
N ARG A 239 -10.17 -9.35 5.57
CA ARG A 239 -10.06 -10.34 4.50
C ARG A 239 -8.60 -10.72 4.31
N VAL A 240 -8.35 -12.00 4.19
CA VAL A 240 -7.05 -12.56 3.83
C VAL A 240 -7.16 -13.07 2.41
N PHE A 241 -6.21 -12.70 1.58
CA PHE A 241 -6.14 -13.08 0.18
C PHE A 241 -4.96 -14.01 -0.04
N SER A 242 -5.14 -15.01 -0.87
CA SER A 242 -4.09 -15.92 -1.33
C SER A 242 -4.21 -16.11 -2.83
N LEU A 243 -3.08 -16.42 -3.47
CA LEU A 243 -3.04 -16.84 -4.86
C LEU A 243 -3.06 -18.36 -4.88
N GLY A 244 -4.05 -18.94 -5.54
CA GLY A 244 -4.14 -20.39 -5.72
C GLY A 244 -3.19 -20.89 -6.80
N ASP A 245 -2.95 -22.20 -6.83
CA ASP A 245 -2.14 -22.86 -7.87
C ASP A 245 -2.77 -22.71 -9.28
N ASP A 246 -4.07 -22.41 -9.34
CA ASP A 246 -4.81 -22.08 -10.56
C ASP A 246 -4.61 -20.63 -11.03
N GLY A 247 -3.79 -19.85 -10.35
CA GLY A 247 -3.54 -18.44 -10.63
C GLY A 247 -4.67 -17.50 -10.23
N LYS A 248 -5.71 -18.00 -9.56
CA LYS A 248 -6.85 -17.18 -9.10
C LYS A 248 -6.63 -16.63 -7.70
N ILE A 249 -7.23 -15.48 -7.45
CA ILE A 249 -7.28 -14.87 -6.13
C ILE A 249 -8.39 -15.55 -5.33
N HIS A 250 -8.01 -16.13 -4.19
CA HIS A 250 -8.92 -16.66 -3.19
C HIS A 250 -8.94 -15.74 -1.98
N HIS A 251 -10.04 -15.71 -1.25
CA HIS A 251 -10.11 -14.92 -0.02
C HIS A 251 -10.93 -15.64 1.06
N GLU A 252 -10.57 -15.36 2.30
CA GLU A 252 -11.31 -15.76 3.49
C GLU A 252 -11.49 -14.59 4.44
N THR A 253 -12.48 -14.69 5.33
CA THR A 253 -12.69 -13.70 6.37
C THR A 253 -12.01 -14.14 7.65
N CYS A 254 -11.23 -13.23 8.25
CA CYS A 254 -10.58 -13.44 9.53
C CYS A 254 -11.13 -12.44 10.54
N VAL A 255 -11.81 -12.94 11.57
CA VAL A 255 -12.15 -12.12 12.73
C VAL A 255 -10.84 -11.91 13.49
N ASN A 256 -10.40 -10.66 13.58
CA ASN A 256 -9.19 -10.35 14.36
C ASN A 256 -9.42 -10.79 15.80
N PRO A 257 -8.70 -11.79 16.32
CA PRO A 257 -8.67 -11.97 17.75
C PRO A 257 -8.12 -10.67 18.32
N ARG A 258 -8.80 -10.09 19.32
CA ARG A 258 -8.20 -8.99 20.10
C ARG A 258 -6.83 -9.47 20.53
N PRO A 259 -5.73 -8.70 20.34
CA PRO A 259 -4.43 -9.10 20.85
C PRO A 259 -4.64 -9.40 22.33
N GLN A 260 -4.48 -10.66 22.71
CA GLN A 260 -4.40 -11.00 24.12
C GLN A 260 -3.04 -10.47 24.56
N LEU A 261 -3.06 -9.27 25.13
CA LEU A 261 -1.94 -8.74 25.91
C LEU A 261 -1.76 -9.68 27.11
N ARG A 262 -0.87 -10.65 26.96
CA ARG A 262 -0.28 -11.40 28.06
C ARG A 262 1.13 -10.90 28.28
#